data_41986b6c3cdceb38f2103ee41716839d
#
_entry.id   41986b6c3cdceb38f2103ee41716839d
#
_cell.length_a   1.000
_cell.length_b   1.000
_cell.length_c   1.000
_cell.angle_alpha   90.00
_cell.angle_beta   90.00
_cell.angle_gamma   90.00
#
_symmetry.space_group_name_H-M   'P 1'
#
loop_
_entity.id
_entity.type
_entity.pdbx_description
1 polymer ?
#
loop_
_entity_poly.entity_id
_entity_poly.type
_entity_poly.pdbx_seq_one_letter_code
_entity_poly.pdbx_strand_id
1 'polypeptide(L)'
;SAASDVYKRQALAEELLKINSETLGASGKEEYDTLTGKIYPRVCESLYVTSQKNYQVANYDTAVTNLEQVVQMDEGYQDGAAMLLLAQSYEKQGKQDKANTYYQKIIEKYNGTEAATEAQNALDVQNAKKTKDNNN
;
A
#
# COMPACT_ATOMS: atom_id res chain seq x y z
N SER A 1 13.35 23.77 4.39
CA SER A 1 12.10 23.96 3.64
C SER A 1 11.14 22.80 3.90
N ALA A 2 9.87 23.01 3.62
CA ALA A 2 8.86 21.96 3.77
C ALA A 2 9.18 20.73 2.91
N ALA A 3 9.64 20.93 1.68
CA ALA A 3 10.03 19.84 0.79
C ALA A 3 11.25 19.08 1.31
N SER A 4 12.23 19.79 1.88
CA SER A 4 13.39 19.16 2.50
C SER A 4 12.99 18.34 3.72
N ASP A 5 12.06 18.82 4.53
CA ASP A 5 11.57 18.11 5.72
C ASP A 5 10.79 16.85 5.34
N VAL A 6 9.98 16.90 4.28
CA VAL A 6 9.27 15.71 3.74
C VAL A 6 10.29 14.66 3.29
N TYR A 7 11.32 15.08 2.55
CA TYR A 7 12.37 14.18 2.07
C TYR A 7 13.09 13.51 3.25
N LYS A 8 13.45 14.29 4.26
CA LYS A 8 14.16 13.77 5.46
C LYS A 8 13.31 12.75 6.20
N ARG A 9 12.01 13.02 6.38
CA ARG A 9 11.11 12.09 7.04
C ARG A 9 10.96 10.80 6.26
N GLN A 10 10.85 10.89 4.93
CA GLN A 10 10.74 9.71 4.07
C GLN A 10 12.03 8.87 4.16
N ALA A 11 13.20 9.49 4.11
CA ALA A 11 14.48 8.80 4.24
C ALA A 11 14.59 8.09 5.60
N LEU A 12 14.16 8.76 6.68
CA LEU A 12 14.15 8.16 8.00
C LEU A 12 13.19 6.96 8.08
N ALA A 13 11.99 7.10 7.49
CA ALA A 13 11.03 5.99 7.44
C ALA A 13 11.60 4.77 6.71
N GLU A 14 12.31 4.98 5.60
CA GLU A 14 12.97 3.90 4.86
C GLU A 14 13.98 3.16 5.74
N GLU A 15 14.77 3.89 6.51
CA GLU A 15 15.74 3.29 7.43
C GLU A 15 15.04 2.55 8.58
N LEU A 16 13.96 3.11 9.13
CA LEU A 16 13.21 2.46 10.20
C LEU A 16 12.55 1.16 9.72
N LEU A 17 12.11 1.09 8.48
CA LEU A 17 11.52 -0.13 7.91
C LEU A 17 12.52 -1.29 7.82
N LYS A 18 13.81 -1.00 7.78
CA LYS A 18 14.87 -2.03 7.75
C LYS A 18 15.12 -2.66 9.11
N ILE A 19 14.66 -2.05 10.19
CA ILE A 19 14.89 -2.52 11.55
C ILE A 19 13.86 -3.60 11.90
N ASN A 20 14.34 -4.75 12.38
CA ASN A 20 13.45 -5.76 12.98
C ASN A 20 13.27 -5.39 14.46
N SER A 21 12.13 -4.79 14.78
CA SER A 21 11.86 -4.33 16.14
C SER A 21 11.82 -5.47 17.19
N GLU A 22 11.55 -6.69 16.74
CA GLU A 22 11.54 -7.86 17.63
C GLU A 22 12.92 -8.20 18.17
N THR A 23 13.99 -7.74 17.50
CA THR A 23 15.37 -7.96 17.96
C THR A 23 15.83 -6.92 18.97
N LEU A 24 15.05 -5.87 19.18
CA LEU A 24 15.37 -4.79 20.12
C LEU A 24 14.97 -5.20 21.53
N GLY A 25 15.71 -4.72 22.54
CA GLY A 25 15.29 -4.86 23.94
C GLY A 25 14.03 -4.02 24.18
N ALA A 26 13.44 -4.19 25.37
CA ALA A 26 12.17 -3.51 25.70
C ALA A 26 12.26 -1.98 25.54
N SER A 27 13.37 -1.37 25.99
CA SER A 27 13.58 0.07 25.85
C SER A 27 13.73 0.50 24.39
N GLY A 28 14.49 -0.26 23.60
CA GLY A 28 14.67 0.02 22.18
C GLY A 28 13.38 -0.12 21.39
N LYS A 29 12.57 -1.12 21.72
CA LYS A 29 11.27 -1.31 21.09
C LYS A 29 10.32 -0.16 21.40
N GLU A 30 10.31 0.32 22.64
CA GLU A 30 9.50 1.48 23.03
C GLU A 30 9.91 2.74 22.27
N GLU A 31 11.21 2.99 22.16
CA GLU A 31 11.73 4.12 21.37
C GLU A 31 11.35 4.00 19.90
N TYR A 32 11.48 2.79 19.33
CA TYR A 32 11.12 2.50 17.96
C TYR A 32 9.63 2.78 17.73
N ASP A 33 8.76 2.28 18.60
CA ASP A 33 7.31 2.46 18.47
C ASP A 33 6.92 3.94 18.58
N THR A 34 7.56 4.67 19.50
CA THR A 34 7.32 6.10 19.66
C THR A 34 7.73 6.87 18.41
N LEU A 35 8.88 6.57 17.87
CA LEU A 35 9.40 7.25 16.67
C LEU A 35 8.58 6.94 15.43
N THR A 36 8.29 5.66 15.19
CA THR A 36 7.47 5.25 14.03
C THR A 36 6.06 5.80 14.12
N GLY A 37 5.49 5.87 15.34
CA GLY A 37 4.17 6.47 15.57
C GLY A 37 4.09 7.94 15.20
N LYS A 38 5.21 8.65 15.24
CA LYS A 38 5.29 10.06 14.81
C LYS A 38 5.58 10.19 13.31
N ILE A 39 6.45 9.35 12.77
CA ILE A 39 6.98 9.51 11.42
C ILE A 39 6.08 8.84 10.38
N TYR A 40 5.63 7.61 10.64
CA TYR A 40 4.89 6.82 9.65
C TYR A 40 3.60 7.48 9.18
N PRO A 41 2.74 8.04 10.05
CA PRO A 41 1.50 8.66 9.56
C PRO A 41 1.76 9.79 8.57
N ARG A 42 2.78 10.60 8.82
CA ARG A 42 3.13 11.73 7.93
C ARG A 42 3.69 11.25 6.60
N VAL A 43 4.55 10.23 6.63
CA VAL A 43 5.13 9.67 5.41
C VAL A 43 4.07 8.95 4.59
N CYS A 44 3.19 8.18 5.24
CA CYS A 44 2.08 7.51 4.56
C CYS A 44 1.17 8.52 3.86
N GLU A 45 0.81 9.62 4.52
CA GLU A 45 -0.02 10.65 3.91
C GLU A 45 0.63 11.25 2.66
N SER A 46 1.89 11.61 2.76
CA SER A 46 2.65 12.18 1.65
C SER A 46 2.77 11.19 0.47
N LEU A 47 3.15 9.95 0.76
CA LEU A 47 3.33 8.93 -0.27
C LEU A 47 2.00 8.52 -0.90
N TYR A 48 0.92 8.45 -0.12
CA TYR A 48 -0.38 8.09 -0.66
C TYR A 48 -0.90 9.15 -1.62
N VAL A 49 -0.82 10.43 -1.24
CA VAL A 49 -1.22 11.54 -2.12
C VAL A 49 -0.39 11.55 -3.41
N THR A 50 0.93 11.37 -3.29
CA THR A 50 1.82 11.31 -4.44
C THR A 50 1.49 10.12 -5.34
N SER A 51 1.18 8.96 -4.74
CA SER A 51 0.82 7.75 -5.48
C SER A 51 -0.48 7.91 -6.27
N GLN A 52 -1.46 8.61 -5.71
CA GLN A 52 -2.70 8.92 -6.43
C GLN A 52 -2.42 9.74 -7.69
N LYS A 53 -1.53 10.72 -7.58
CA LYS A 53 -1.11 11.55 -8.73
C LYS A 53 -0.34 10.71 -9.76
N ASN A 54 0.58 9.87 -9.31
CA ASN A 54 1.34 8.97 -10.18
C ASN A 54 0.40 8.02 -10.94
N TYR A 55 -0.58 7.48 -10.24
CA TYR A 55 -1.57 6.59 -10.86
C TYR A 55 -2.37 7.33 -11.95
N GLN A 56 -2.79 8.56 -11.67
CA GLN A 56 -3.58 9.37 -12.62
C GLN A 56 -2.82 9.67 -13.91
N VAL A 57 -1.50 9.81 -13.84
CA VAL A 57 -0.66 10.07 -15.01
C VAL A 57 -0.02 8.81 -15.57
N ALA A 58 -0.51 7.65 -15.15
CA ALA A 58 -0.04 6.33 -15.60
C ALA A 58 1.43 6.03 -15.25
N ASN A 59 1.97 6.68 -14.22
CA ASN A 59 3.29 6.37 -13.68
C ASN A 59 3.16 5.27 -12.62
N TYR A 60 2.83 4.07 -13.08
CA TYR A 60 2.48 2.96 -12.20
C TYR A 60 3.66 2.40 -11.44
N ASP A 61 4.86 2.41 -12.02
CA ASP A 61 6.06 1.90 -11.35
C ASP A 61 6.38 2.70 -10.09
N THR A 62 6.31 4.02 -10.18
CA THR A 62 6.52 4.90 -9.02
C THR A 62 5.39 4.74 -8.00
N ALA A 63 4.14 4.64 -8.47
CA ALA A 63 3.00 4.40 -7.58
C ALA A 63 3.19 3.11 -6.79
N VAL A 64 3.58 2.02 -7.45
CA VAL A 64 3.83 0.73 -6.78
C VAL A 64 4.94 0.87 -5.73
N THR A 65 6.07 1.46 -6.09
CA THR A 65 7.19 1.64 -5.16
C THR A 65 6.75 2.40 -3.90
N ASN A 66 6.04 3.50 -4.07
CA ASN A 66 5.59 4.32 -2.96
C ASN A 66 4.51 3.63 -2.11
N LEU A 67 3.56 2.97 -2.77
CA LEU A 67 2.47 2.28 -2.06
C LEU A 67 2.96 1.04 -1.31
N GLU A 68 3.98 0.36 -1.81
CA GLU A 68 4.61 -0.74 -1.09
C GLU A 68 5.18 -0.24 0.25
N GLN A 69 5.79 0.93 0.27
CA GLN A 69 6.27 1.53 1.52
C GLN A 69 5.11 1.87 2.45
N VAL A 70 4.02 2.43 1.92
CA VAL A 70 2.84 2.76 2.74
C VAL A 70 2.31 1.51 3.43
N VAL A 71 2.11 0.41 2.70
CA VAL A 71 1.55 -0.81 3.30
C VAL A 71 2.52 -1.51 4.24
N GLN A 72 3.82 -1.29 4.10
CA GLN A 72 4.81 -1.76 5.07
C GLN A 72 4.75 -0.96 6.37
N MET A 73 4.54 0.35 6.29
CA MET A 73 4.39 1.20 7.46
C MET A 73 3.05 1.03 8.16
N ASP A 74 1.98 0.95 7.38
CA ASP A 74 0.60 0.81 7.87
C ASP A 74 -0.21 0.03 6.82
N GLU A 75 -0.33 -1.27 7.04
CA GLU A 75 -0.99 -2.17 6.09
C GLU A 75 -2.42 -1.73 5.79
N GLY A 76 -3.16 -1.31 6.81
CA GLY A 76 -4.56 -0.91 6.69
C GLY A 76 -4.78 0.58 6.43
N TYR A 77 -3.78 1.29 5.97
CA TYR A 77 -3.87 2.74 5.75
C TYR A 77 -5.14 3.10 5.00
N GLN A 78 -5.90 4.07 5.54
CA GLN A 78 -7.18 4.53 4.99
C GLN A 78 -8.17 3.38 4.74
N ASP A 79 -8.29 2.47 5.72
CA ASP A 79 -9.22 1.33 5.68
C ASP A 79 -9.03 0.46 4.43
N GLY A 80 -7.78 0.25 4.05
CA GLY A 80 -7.41 -0.58 2.92
C GLY A 80 -7.30 0.15 1.60
N ALA A 81 -7.54 1.47 1.56
CA ALA A 81 -7.49 2.24 0.31
C ALA A 81 -6.10 2.25 -0.33
N ALA A 82 -5.04 2.32 0.48
CA ALA A 82 -3.67 2.27 -0.05
C ALA A 82 -3.38 0.91 -0.68
N MET A 83 -3.78 -0.17 -0.02
CA MET A 83 -3.61 -1.51 -0.57
C MET A 83 -4.42 -1.72 -1.84
N LEU A 84 -5.62 -1.12 -1.91
CA LEU A 84 -6.44 -1.15 -3.12
C LEU A 84 -5.74 -0.46 -4.28
N LEU A 85 -5.20 0.73 -4.06
CA LEU A 85 -4.47 1.45 -5.11
C LEU A 85 -3.22 0.70 -5.54
N LEU A 86 -2.55 0.03 -4.61
CA LEU A 86 -1.42 -0.86 -4.93
C LEU A 86 -1.85 -2.00 -5.85
N ALA A 87 -2.93 -2.68 -5.52
CA ALA A 87 -3.47 -3.76 -6.35
C ALA A 87 -3.83 -3.25 -7.74
N GLN A 88 -4.53 -2.12 -7.82
CA GLN A 88 -4.90 -1.49 -9.09
C GLN A 88 -3.68 -1.11 -9.91
N SER A 89 -2.62 -0.63 -9.25
CA SER A 89 -1.37 -0.26 -9.92
C SER A 89 -0.66 -1.49 -10.51
N TYR A 90 -0.63 -2.59 -9.77
CA TYR A 90 -0.12 -3.86 -10.29
C TYR A 90 -0.93 -4.34 -11.49
N GLU A 91 -2.25 -4.23 -11.41
CA GLU A 91 -3.13 -4.61 -12.54
C GLU A 91 -2.79 -3.81 -13.79
N LYS A 92 -2.58 -2.49 -13.64
CA LYS A 92 -2.18 -1.62 -14.75
C LYS A 92 -0.80 -1.99 -15.32
N GLN A 93 0.08 -2.55 -14.49
CA GLN A 93 1.38 -3.06 -14.95
C GLN A 93 1.26 -4.41 -15.67
N GLY A 94 0.07 -5.02 -15.70
CA GLY A 94 -0.12 -6.37 -16.23
C GLY A 94 0.26 -7.48 -15.25
N LYS A 95 0.50 -7.15 -13.98
CA LYS A 95 0.86 -8.12 -12.94
C LYS A 95 -0.39 -8.59 -12.20
N GLN A 96 -1.22 -9.33 -12.91
CA GLN A 96 -2.55 -9.69 -12.44
C GLN A 96 -2.53 -10.59 -11.20
N ASP A 97 -1.57 -11.52 -11.12
CA ASP A 97 -1.48 -12.43 -9.97
C ASP A 97 -1.17 -11.66 -8.69
N LYS A 98 -0.27 -10.68 -8.76
CA LYS A 98 0.03 -9.82 -7.63
C LYS A 98 -1.16 -8.95 -7.24
N ALA A 99 -1.82 -8.37 -8.23
CA ALA A 99 -3.03 -7.58 -7.98
C ALA A 99 -4.07 -8.41 -7.24
N ASN A 100 -4.32 -9.63 -7.70
CA ASN A 100 -5.34 -10.51 -7.11
C ASN A 100 -5.00 -10.91 -5.67
N THR A 101 -3.72 -11.13 -5.38
CA THR A 101 -3.27 -11.42 -4.01
C THR A 101 -3.65 -10.28 -3.06
N TYR A 102 -3.43 -9.03 -3.47
CA TYR A 102 -3.81 -7.88 -2.67
C TYR A 102 -5.32 -7.67 -2.60
N TYR A 103 -6.05 -7.89 -3.69
CA TYR A 103 -7.52 -7.82 -3.68
C TYR A 103 -8.10 -8.81 -2.66
N GLN A 104 -7.61 -10.04 -2.66
CA GLN A 104 -8.08 -11.07 -1.72
C GLN A 104 -7.76 -10.69 -0.28
N LYS A 105 -6.59 -10.15 -0.05
CA LYS A 105 -6.16 -9.72 1.29
C LYS A 105 -7.05 -8.59 1.82
N ILE A 106 -7.41 -7.63 0.97
CA ILE A 106 -8.33 -6.55 1.33
C ILE A 106 -9.70 -7.12 1.75
N ILE A 107 -10.23 -8.04 0.96
CA ILE A 107 -11.54 -8.66 1.24
C ILE A 107 -11.51 -9.40 2.58
N GLU A 108 -10.45 -10.12 2.86
CA GLU A 108 -10.33 -10.89 4.10
C GLU A 108 -10.11 -10.02 5.33
N LYS A 109 -9.22 -9.04 5.24
CA LYS A 109 -8.79 -8.24 6.40
C LYS A 109 -9.61 -6.99 6.62
N TYR A 110 -10.17 -6.41 5.56
CA TYR A 110 -10.89 -5.13 5.63
C TYR A 110 -12.33 -5.26 5.14
N ASN A 111 -12.94 -6.38 5.46
CA ASN A 111 -14.34 -6.67 5.12
C ASN A 111 -15.26 -5.56 5.64
N GLY A 112 -16.22 -5.16 4.81
CA GLY A 112 -17.16 -4.09 5.15
C GLY A 112 -16.68 -2.70 4.77
N THR A 113 -15.47 -2.56 4.24
CA THR A 113 -14.94 -1.28 3.75
C THR A 113 -15.26 -1.08 2.28
N GLU A 114 -15.18 0.18 1.83
CA GLU A 114 -15.31 0.50 0.42
C GLU A 114 -14.22 -0.20 -0.40
N ALA A 115 -12.99 -0.25 0.12
CA ALA A 115 -11.88 -0.94 -0.54
C ALA A 115 -12.20 -2.42 -0.78
N ALA A 116 -12.80 -3.10 0.19
CA ALA A 116 -13.19 -4.50 0.04
C ALA A 116 -14.25 -4.68 -1.04
N THR A 117 -15.23 -3.77 -1.12
CA THR A 117 -16.26 -3.81 -2.16
C THR A 117 -15.63 -3.65 -3.55
N GLU A 118 -14.73 -2.68 -3.71
CA GLU A 118 -14.05 -2.47 -4.99
C GLU A 118 -13.12 -3.63 -5.36
N ALA A 119 -12.45 -4.21 -4.36
CA ALA A 119 -11.61 -5.40 -4.57
C ALA A 119 -12.43 -6.58 -5.06
N GLN A 120 -13.60 -6.82 -4.44
CA GLN A 120 -14.49 -7.89 -4.86
C GLN A 120 -14.99 -7.67 -6.30
N ASN A 121 -15.36 -6.43 -6.63
CA ASN A 121 -15.79 -6.08 -7.99
C ASN A 121 -14.66 -6.35 -9.01
N ALA A 122 -13.43 -6.03 -8.67
CA ALA A 122 -12.29 -6.30 -9.55
C ALA A 122 -12.09 -7.79 -9.81
N LEU A 123 -12.20 -8.62 -8.77
CA LEU A 123 -12.10 -10.07 -8.92
C LEU A 123 -13.27 -10.65 -9.71
N ASP A 124 -14.48 -10.13 -9.50
CA ASP A 124 -15.67 -10.57 -10.24
C ASP A 124 -15.54 -10.29 -11.74
N VAL A 125 -15.02 -9.12 -12.10
CA VAL A 125 -14.77 -8.76 -13.51
C VAL A 125 -13.76 -9.74 -14.13
N GLN A 126 -12.71 -10.09 -13.43
CA GLN A 126 -11.72 -11.06 -13.93
C GLN A 126 -12.29 -12.45 -14.09
N ASN A 127 -13.07 -12.91 -13.11
CA ASN A 127 -13.70 -14.23 -13.18
C ASN A 127 -14.66 -14.31 -14.38
N ALA A 128 -15.39 -13.24 -14.65
CA ALA A 128 -16.26 -13.15 -15.84
C ALA A 128 -15.45 -13.24 -17.15
N LYS A 129 -14.29 -12.58 -17.21
CA LYS A 129 -13.39 -12.66 -18.38
C LYS A 129 -12.84 -14.07 -18.57
N LYS A 130 -12.40 -14.75 -17.49
CA LYS A 130 -11.91 -16.12 -17.57
C LYS A 130 -12.98 -17.08 -18.08
N THR A 131 -14.20 -16.96 -17.56
CA THR A 131 -15.32 -17.79 -18.01
C THR A 131 -15.61 -17.59 -19.49
N LYS A 132 -15.62 -16.33 -19.96
CA LYS A 132 -15.83 -15.99 -21.36
C LYS A 132 -14.73 -16.56 -22.25
N ASP A 133 -13.46 -16.43 -21.85
CA ASP A 133 -12.32 -16.93 -22.62
C ASP A 133 -12.33 -18.46 -22.70
N ASN A 134 -12.74 -19.13 -21.62
CA ASN A 134 -12.81 -20.60 -21.57
C ASN A 134 -13.98 -21.16 -22.40
N ASN A 135 -15.00 -20.36 -22.69
CA ASN A 135 -16.16 -20.77 -23.49
C ASN A 135 -16.00 -20.48 -24.98
N ASN A 136 -14.90 -19.85 -25.35
CA ASN A 136 -14.54 -19.63 -26.75
C ASN A 136 -13.54 -20.68 -27.22
#